data_d53103cc8bd9ed315b25ab692cd9546e
#
_entry.id   d53103cc8bd9ed315b25ab692cd9546e
#
_cell.length_a   1.000
_cell.length_b   1.000
_cell.length_c   1.000
_cell.angle_alpha   90.00
_cell.angle_beta   90.00
_cell.angle_gamma   90.00
#
_symmetry.space_group_name_H-M   'P 1'
#
loop_
_entity.id
_entity.type
_entity.pdbx_description
1 polymer ?
#
loop_
_entity_poly.entity_id
_entity_poly.type
_entity_poly.pdbx_seq_one_letter_code
_entity_poly.pdbx_strand_id
1 'polypeptide(L)'
;GISHSHTLQVTGGNSKNNYKGTVDVKNSEGIDLRSSKKEIGARLSLNHTSKSELYNIVLNVAPRTIDYEHSDYNAFWTALTVNPTIPVMDPKEPNKYYKLTGWDTYNPVETLKLEEHGGKGKILNWDGTFKLNLLPLLCQNKAHYLSTQVTLAQQIIDYDNFFFRPSTST
;
A
#
# COMPACT_ATOMS: atom_id res chain seq x y z
N GLY A 1 1.08 -6.51 -18.02
CA GLY A 1 0.22 -6.51 -16.83
C GLY A 1 -0.95 -5.56 -16.99
N ILE A 2 -2.05 -5.88 -16.37
CA ILE A 2 -3.28 -5.06 -16.37
C ILE A 2 -3.43 -4.48 -14.97
N SER A 3 -3.70 -3.16 -14.90
CA SER A 3 -3.97 -2.50 -13.64
C SER A 3 -5.33 -1.83 -13.69
N HIS A 4 -6.10 -1.96 -12.61
CA HIS A 4 -7.38 -1.30 -12.47
C HIS A 4 -7.58 -0.79 -11.04
N SER A 5 -8.34 0.29 -10.91
CA SER A 5 -8.70 0.85 -9.62
C SER A 5 -10.16 1.28 -9.60
N HIS A 6 -10.79 1.08 -8.46
CA HIS A 6 -12.16 1.47 -8.20
C HIS A 6 -12.22 2.29 -6.92
N THR A 7 -12.92 3.42 -6.99
CA THR A 7 -13.10 4.30 -5.84
C THR A 7 -14.57 4.61 -5.67
N LEU A 8 -15.08 4.38 -4.46
CA LEU A 8 -16.40 4.81 -4.05
C LEU A 8 -16.27 5.92 -3.02
N GLN A 9 -16.95 7.02 -3.21
CA GLN A 9 -16.95 8.16 -2.30
C GLN A 9 -18.37 8.57 -1.93
N VAL A 10 -18.56 8.81 -0.63
CA VAL A 10 -19.79 9.36 -0.07
C VAL A 10 -19.45 10.63 0.70
N THR A 11 -20.19 11.70 0.48
CA THR A 11 -20.04 12.96 1.19
C THR A 11 -21.40 13.46 1.65
N GLY A 12 -21.43 14.10 2.78
CA GLY A 12 -22.67 14.70 3.29
C GLY A 12 -22.39 15.65 4.44
N GLY A 13 -23.47 16.30 4.88
CA GLY A 13 -23.41 17.22 6.00
C GLY A 13 -24.05 18.58 5.73
N ASN A 14 -23.67 19.53 6.55
CA ASN A 14 -24.10 20.93 6.48
C ASN A 14 -22.92 21.87 6.76
N SER A 15 -23.15 23.19 6.88
CA SER A 15 -22.10 24.18 7.11
C SER A 15 -21.30 23.96 8.42
N LYS A 16 -21.85 23.25 9.39
CA LYS A 16 -21.21 23.00 10.70
C LYS A 16 -20.68 21.59 10.87
N ASN A 17 -21.32 20.63 10.18
CA ASN A 17 -20.97 19.21 10.27
C ASN A 17 -20.86 18.66 8.86
N ASN A 18 -19.73 18.13 8.49
CA ASN A 18 -19.57 17.41 7.24
C ASN A 18 -18.75 16.16 7.41
N TYR A 19 -19.00 15.20 6.54
CA TYR A 19 -18.27 13.96 6.49
C TYR A 19 -17.97 13.57 5.04
N LYS A 20 -16.87 12.85 4.90
CA LYS A 20 -16.44 12.25 3.65
C LYS A 20 -15.93 10.85 3.94
N GLY A 21 -16.58 9.86 3.36
CA GLY A 21 -16.13 8.47 3.33
C GLY A 21 -15.62 8.10 1.95
N THR A 22 -14.50 7.43 1.85
CA THR A 22 -13.95 6.91 0.60
C THR A 22 -13.49 5.48 0.81
N VAL A 23 -13.78 4.59 -0.13
CA VAL A 23 -13.21 3.24 -0.21
C VAL A 23 -12.55 3.11 -1.56
N ASP A 24 -11.32 2.64 -1.58
CA ASP A 24 -10.54 2.41 -2.79
C ASP A 24 -10.04 0.97 -2.84
N VAL A 25 -10.15 0.37 -4.02
CA VAL A 25 -9.59 -0.96 -4.32
C VAL A 25 -8.73 -0.81 -5.56
N LYS A 26 -7.48 -1.24 -5.48
CA LYS A 26 -6.55 -1.20 -6.60
C LYS A 26 -5.88 -2.56 -6.75
N ASN A 27 -5.93 -3.09 -7.97
CA ASN A 27 -5.15 -4.24 -8.38
C ASN A 27 -4.17 -3.80 -9.46
N SER A 28 -2.94 -4.23 -9.32
CA SER A 28 -1.87 -3.93 -10.29
C SER A 28 -1.09 -5.21 -10.56
N GLU A 29 -0.89 -5.53 -11.82
CA GLU A 29 -0.03 -6.62 -12.26
C GLU A 29 1.23 -6.05 -12.89
N GLY A 30 2.38 -6.60 -12.56
CA GLY A 30 3.65 -6.27 -13.18
C GLY A 30 3.77 -6.82 -14.60
N ILE A 31 4.89 -6.52 -15.22
CA ILE A 31 5.25 -7.04 -16.55
C ILE A 31 5.93 -8.40 -16.48
N ASP A 32 6.37 -8.80 -15.30
CA ASP A 32 6.97 -10.10 -15.04
C ASP A 32 5.95 -11.14 -14.61
N LEU A 33 6.40 -12.39 -14.46
CA LEU A 33 5.51 -13.53 -14.25
C LEU A 33 4.81 -13.56 -12.88
N ARG A 34 5.31 -12.81 -11.89
CA ARG A 34 4.82 -12.90 -10.51
C ARG A 34 4.66 -11.57 -9.78
N SER A 35 4.83 -10.45 -10.44
CA SER A 35 4.64 -9.17 -9.77
C SER A 35 3.18 -8.79 -9.77
N SER A 36 2.59 -8.75 -8.60
CA SER A 36 1.23 -8.27 -8.39
C SER A 36 1.11 -7.46 -7.10
N LYS A 37 0.16 -6.55 -7.06
CA LYS A 37 -0.13 -5.76 -5.87
C LYS A 37 -1.63 -5.49 -5.77
N LYS A 38 -2.22 -5.88 -4.67
CA LYS A 38 -3.60 -5.58 -4.32
C LYS A 38 -3.62 -4.64 -3.12
N GLU A 39 -4.30 -3.53 -3.26
CA GLU A 39 -4.48 -2.54 -2.21
C GLU A 39 -5.97 -2.34 -1.96
N ILE A 40 -6.36 -2.34 -0.70
CA ILE A 40 -7.71 -1.97 -0.26
C ILE A 40 -7.53 -0.90 0.81
N GLY A 41 -8.10 0.27 0.57
CA GLY A 41 -8.05 1.40 1.48
C GLY A 41 -9.43 1.93 1.79
N ALA A 42 -9.55 2.52 2.97
CA ALA A 42 -10.69 3.34 3.32
C ALA A 42 -10.19 4.65 3.93
N ARG A 43 -10.97 5.68 3.80
CA ARG A 43 -10.72 6.96 4.47
C ARG A 43 -12.03 7.54 4.96
N LEU A 44 -12.05 7.95 6.22
CA LEU A 44 -13.13 8.70 6.83
C LEU A 44 -12.59 10.04 7.29
N SER A 45 -13.23 11.12 6.86
CA SER A 45 -12.96 12.47 7.33
C SER A 45 -14.24 13.02 7.95
N LEU A 46 -14.13 13.50 9.17
CA LEU A 46 -15.21 14.14 9.92
C LEU A 46 -14.77 15.56 10.26
N ASN A 47 -15.65 16.52 10.05
CA ASN A 47 -15.44 17.91 10.44
C ASN A 47 -16.66 18.40 11.20
N HIS A 48 -16.43 18.90 12.40
CA HIS A 48 -17.46 19.49 13.26
C HIS A 48 -17.06 20.89 13.70
N THR A 49 -17.92 21.86 13.45
CA THR A 49 -17.79 23.23 13.97
C THR A 49 -18.93 23.51 14.93
N SER A 50 -18.62 24.00 16.11
CA SER A 50 -19.65 24.36 17.12
C SER A 50 -20.59 25.44 16.59
N LYS A 51 -21.81 25.50 17.12
CA LYS A 51 -22.81 26.50 16.72
C LYS A 51 -22.32 27.94 16.91
N SER A 52 -21.56 28.18 17.95
CA SER A 52 -20.95 29.49 18.27
C SER A 52 -19.63 29.76 17.54
N GLU A 53 -19.15 28.82 16.70
CA GLU A 53 -17.83 28.88 16.03
C GLU A 53 -16.65 28.97 17.01
N LEU A 54 -16.90 28.64 18.26
CA LEU A 54 -15.88 28.66 19.31
C LEU A 54 -14.81 27.61 19.07
N TYR A 55 -15.20 26.42 18.62
CA TYR A 55 -14.25 25.37 18.32
C TYR A 55 -14.60 24.62 17.03
N ASN A 56 -13.58 24.04 16.45
CA ASN A 56 -13.67 23.13 15.30
C ASN A 56 -12.85 21.87 15.59
N ILE A 57 -13.41 20.72 15.22
CA ILE A 57 -12.75 19.40 15.34
C ILE A 57 -12.72 18.78 13.94
N VAL A 58 -11.54 18.35 13.54
CA VAL A 58 -11.36 17.54 12.32
C VAL A 58 -10.75 16.21 12.75
N LEU A 59 -11.32 15.10 12.30
CA LEU A 59 -10.81 13.76 12.50
C LEU A 59 -10.67 13.06 11.15
N ASN A 60 -9.51 12.52 10.88
CA ASN A 60 -9.23 11.69 9.71
C ASN A 60 -8.75 10.33 10.16
N VAL A 61 -9.27 9.27 9.55
CA VAL A 61 -8.84 7.89 9.76
C VAL A 61 -8.73 7.21 8.39
N ALA A 62 -7.60 6.58 8.12
CA ALA A 62 -7.32 5.98 6.83
C ALA A 62 -6.59 4.63 6.97
N PRO A 63 -7.34 3.53 7.26
CA PRO A 63 -6.79 2.19 7.18
C PRO A 63 -6.53 1.77 5.74
N ARG A 64 -5.48 0.98 5.53
CA ARG A 64 -5.12 0.36 4.25
C ARG A 64 -4.51 -1.01 4.47
N THR A 65 -4.87 -1.95 3.62
CA THR A 65 -4.21 -3.25 3.50
C THR A 65 -3.55 -3.36 2.14
N ILE A 66 -2.39 -3.97 2.12
CA ILE A 66 -1.59 -4.21 0.93
C ILE A 66 -1.25 -5.70 0.91
N ASP A 67 -1.47 -6.35 -0.22
CA ASP A 67 -1.02 -7.71 -0.48
C ASP A 67 -0.20 -7.66 -1.77
N TYR A 68 1.03 -8.15 -1.75
CA TYR A 68 1.92 -8.05 -2.89
C TYR A 68 2.78 -9.28 -3.06
N GLU A 69 3.02 -9.60 -4.31
CA GLU A 69 4.00 -10.56 -4.75
C GLU A 69 5.00 -9.87 -5.68
N HIS A 70 6.23 -10.32 -5.66
CA HIS A 70 7.26 -9.82 -6.56
C HIS A 70 8.16 -10.97 -7.00
N SER A 71 8.74 -10.84 -8.17
CA SER A 71 9.73 -11.78 -8.68
C SER A 71 11.08 -11.63 -7.97
N ASP A 72 11.85 -12.71 -7.90
CA ASP A 72 13.24 -12.60 -7.48
C ASP A 72 14.06 -11.80 -8.50
N TYR A 73 14.69 -10.75 -8.02
CA TYR A 73 15.51 -9.87 -8.83
C TYR A 73 16.73 -10.60 -9.43
N ASN A 74 17.26 -11.61 -8.72
CA ASN A 74 18.38 -12.39 -9.19
C ASN A 74 18.06 -13.23 -10.42
N ALA A 75 16.80 -13.64 -10.60
CA ALA A 75 16.37 -14.37 -11.78
C ALA A 75 16.54 -13.57 -13.06
N PHE A 76 16.29 -12.25 -13.03
CA PHE A 76 16.53 -11.36 -14.18
C PHE A 76 18.01 -11.19 -14.47
N TRP A 77 18.82 -11.02 -13.43
CA TRP A 77 20.27 -10.93 -13.57
C TRP A 77 20.83 -12.21 -14.18
N THR A 78 20.44 -13.37 -13.65
CA THR A 78 20.82 -14.67 -14.20
C THR A 78 20.39 -14.83 -15.66
N ALA A 79 19.16 -14.43 -15.99
CA ALA A 79 18.66 -14.50 -17.37
C ALA A 79 19.47 -13.65 -18.36
N LEU A 80 20.07 -12.54 -17.90
CA LEU A 80 20.94 -11.70 -18.75
C LEU A 80 22.34 -12.30 -18.95
N THR A 81 22.82 -13.13 -18.03
CA THR A 81 24.16 -13.69 -18.01
C THR A 81 24.23 -15.13 -18.54
N VAL A 82 23.12 -15.87 -18.47
CA VAL A 82 23.04 -17.25 -19.00
C VAL A 82 23.13 -17.26 -20.54
N ASN A 83 23.89 -18.24 -21.05
CA ASN A 83 23.96 -18.44 -22.49
C ASN A 83 22.57 -18.78 -23.08
N PRO A 84 22.05 -18.02 -24.05
CA PRO A 84 20.72 -18.20 -24.62
C PRO A 84 20.48 -19.51 -25.34
N THR A 85 21.54 -20.30 -25.62
CA THR A 85 21.42 -21.63 -26.21
C THR A 85 21.12 -22.73 -25.20
N ILE A 86 21.17 -22.43 -23.89
CA ILE A 86 20.85 -23.40 -22.84
C ILE A 86 19.34 -23.61 -22.77
N PRO A 87 18.88 -24.86 -22.82
CA PRO A 87 17.44 -25.14 -22.76
C PRO A 87 16.87 -24.84 -21.37
N VAL A 88 15.60 -24.43 -21.31
CA VAL A 88 14.90 -24.19 -20.05
C VAL A 88 14.61 -25.50 -19.32
N MET A 89 14.22 -26.52 -20.08
CA MET A 89 13.89 -27.85 -19.54
C MET A 89 15.02 -28.83 -19.88
N ASP A 90 15.25 -29.82 -19.03
CA ASP A 90 16.25 -30.85 -19.27
C ASP A 90 15.84 -31.73 -20.50
N PRO A 91 16.67 -31.84 -21.52
CA PRO A 91 16.37 -32.68 -22.69
C PRO A 91 16.23 -34.17 -22.36
N LYS A 92 16.82 -34.64 -21.27
CA LYS A 92 16.74 -36.03 -20.81
C LYS A 92 15.56 -36.27 -19.86
N GLU A 93 15.16 -35.25 -19.11
CA GLU A 93 14.06 -35.29 -18.15
C GLU A 93 13.10 -34.10 -18.39
N PRO A 94 12.17 -34.20 -19.37
CA PRO A 94 11.35 -33.05 -19.80
C PRO A 94 10.47 -32.41 -18.72
N ASN A 95 10.31 -33.08 -17.58
CA ASN A 95 9.54 -32.58 -16.44
C ASN A 95 10.42 -31.83 -15.41
N LYS A 96 11.72 -31.71 -15.68
CA LYS A 96 12.66 -31.02 -14.79
C LYS A 96 13.28 -29.81 -15.52
N TYR A 97 13.59 -28.80 -14.75
CA TYR A 97 14.35 -27.67 -15.27
C TYR A 97 15.82 -28.07 -15.47
N TYR A 98 16.42 -27.51 -16.52
CA TYR A 98 17.83 -27.75 -16.81
C TYR A 98 18.72 -27.16 -15.69
N LYS A 99 19.61 -27.99 -15.12
CA LYS A 99 20.56 -27.55 -14.10
C LYS A 99 21.72 -26.81 -14.75
N LEU A 100 21.89 -25.56 -14.39
CA LEU A 100 23.03 -24.77 -14.79
C LEU A 100 24.28 -25.23 -14.01
N THR A 101 25.41 -25.32 -14.68
CA THR A 101 26.69 -25.65 -14.07
C THR A 101 27.62 -24.44 -14.15
N GLY A 102 28.35 -24.17 -13.07
CA GLY A 102 29.28 -23.06 -12.99
C GLY A 102 28.82 -21.97 -12.02
N TRP A 103 29.02 -20.70 -12.39
CA TRP A 103 28.71 -19.55 -11.53
C TRP A 103 27.21 -19.29 -11.37
N ASP A 104 26.44 -19.70 -12.36
CA ASP A 104 24.98 -19.55 -12.37
C ASP A 104 24.37 -20.91 -11.99
N THR A 105 24.02 -21.04 -10.72
CA THR A 105 23.50 -22.31 -10.18
C THR A 105 22.00 -22.48 -10.33
N TYR A 106 21.27 -21.42 -10.70
CA TYR A 106 19.81 -21.45 -10.75
C TYR A 106 19.28 -21.18 -12.15
N ASN A 107 18.28 -21.97 -12.55
CA ASN A 107 17.55 -21.69 -13.77
C ASN A 107 16.61 -20.51 -13.55
N PRO A 108 16.74 -19.39 -14.28
CA PRO A 108 15.94 -18.18 -14.02
C PRO A 108 14.45 -18.42 -14.22
N VAL A 109 14.06 -19.31 -15.11
CA VAL A 109 12.64 -19.64 -15.33
C VAL A 109 12.09 -20.50 -14.19
N GLU A 110 12.91 -21.42 -13.65
CA GLU A 110 12.56 -22.21 -12.48
C GLU A 110 12.33 -21.30 -11.28
N THR A 111 13.27 -20.39 -10.98
CA THR A 111 13.17 -19.41 -9.91
C THR A 111 11.90 -18.56 -10.04
N LEU A 112 11.64 -17.99 -11.21
CA LEU A 112 10.46 -17.17 -11.46
C LEU A 112 9.13 -17.93 -11.31
N LYS A 113 9.11 -19.24 -11.56
CA LYS A 113 7.88 -20.03 -11.49
C LYS A 113 7.64 -20.72 -10.15
N LEU A 114 8.68 -21.11 -9.47
CA LEU A 114 8.59 -21.92 -8.26
C LEU A 114 8.80 -21.14 -6.96
N GLU A 115 9.61 -20.08 -6.98
CA GLU A 115 9.82 -19.29 -5.78
C GLU A 115 8.71 -18.25 -5.59
N GLU A 116 8.31 -18.09 -4.36
CA GLU A 116 7.29 -17.13 -3.97
C GLU A 116 7.89 -16.11 -3.00
N HIS A 117 7.87 -14.87 -3.42
CA HIS A 117 8.27 -13.71 -2.64
C HIS A 117 7.10 -12.77 -2.53
N GLY A 118 6.75 -12.38 -1.34
CA GLY A 118 5.64 -11.46 -1.16
C GLY A 118 5.47 -11.01 0.27
N GLY A 119 4.38 -10.33 0.52
CA GLY A 119 4.07 -9.88 1.86
C GLY A 119 2.72 -9.21 1.94
N LYS A 120 2.32 -9.00 3.19
CA LYS A 120 1.11 -8.28 3.55
C LYS A 120 1.45 -7.10 4.41
N GLY A 121 0.89 -5.96 4.07
CA GLY A 121 1.01 -4.73 4.86
C GLY A 121 -0.33 -4.29 5.40
N LYS A 122 -0.33 -3.82 6.64
CA LYS A 122 -1.46 -3.13 7.26
C LYS A 122 -0.98 -1.76 7.71
N ILE A 123 -1.66 -0.74 7.25
CA ILE A 123 -1.31 0.64 7.56
C ILE A 123 -2.55 1.31 8.12
N LEU A 124 -2.41 1.95 9.27
CA LEU A 124 -3.42 2.81 9.85
C LEU A 124 -2.84 4.21 10.02
N ASN A 125 -3.38 5.17 9.28
CA ASN A 125 -3.10 6.57 9.50
C ASN A 125 -4.31 7.20 10.18
N TRP A 126 -4.07 8.00 11.19
CA TRP A 126 -5.10 8.86 11.76
C TRP A 126 -4.51 10.20 12.19
N ASP A 127 -5.31 11.23 12.09
CA ASP A 127 -5.03 12.54 12.63
C ASP A 127 -6.29 13.18 13.18
N GLY A 128 -6.10 13.89 14.25
CA GLY A 128 -7.13 14.69 14.89
C GLY A 128 -6.65 16.13 15.12
N THR A 129 -7.43 17.09 14.70
CA THR A 129 -7.14 18.51 14.88
C THR A 129 -8.26 19.15 15.70
N PHE A 130 -7.89 19.80 16.77
CA PHE A 130 -8.76 20.63 17.57
C PHE A 130 -8.32 22.07 17.45
N LYS A 131 -9.21 22.93 17.00
CA LYS A 131 -9.01 24.38 16.89
C LYS A 131 -9.97 25.10 17.80
N LEU A 132 -9.47 26.04 18.59
CA LEU A 132 -10.23 26.88 19.51
C LEU A 132 -10.06 28.34 19.12
N ASN A 133 -11.18 29.04 18.94
CA ASN A 133 -11.20 30.48 18.72
C ASN A 133 -11.27 31.18 20.06
N LEU A 134 -10.19 31.88 20.43
CA LEU A 134 -10.04 32.48 21.76
C LEU A 134 -10.70 33.86 21.87
N LEU A 135 -10.85 34.55 20.74
CA LEU A 135 -11.34 35.92 20.77
C LEU A 135 -12.76 36.07 21.30
N PRO A 136 -13.75 35.22 20.97
CA PRO A 136 -15.09 35.29 21.54
C PRO A 136 -15.10 35.14 23.08
N LEU A 137 -14.04 34.54 23.64
CA LEU A 137 -13.87 34.38 25.10
C LEU A 137 -13.20 35.59 25.78
N LEU A 138 -12.42 36.34 25.01
CA LEU A 138 -11.60 37.43 25.55
C LEU A 138 -12.18 38.83 25.33
N CYS A 139 -12.82 39.05 24.18
CA CYS A 139 -13.46 40.32 23.83
C CYS A 139 -14.50 40.18 22.73
N GLN A 140 -15.46 41.12 22.71
CA GLN A 140 -16.53 41.14 21.71
C GLN A 140 -16.17 41.83 20.38
N ASN A 141 -14.92 42.27 20.25
CA ASN A 141 -14.50 42.99 19.04
C ASN A 141 -14.25 42.03 17.89
N LYS A 142 -15.04 42.11 16.81
CA LYS A 142 -14.97 41.24 15.62
C LYS A 142 -13.85 41.62 14.64
N ALA A 143 -13.10 42.69 14.88
CA ALA A 143 -12.05 43.15 13.98
C ALA A 143 -10.75 42.33 14.08
N HIS A 144 -10.62 41.52 15.11
CA HIS A 144 -9.43 40.68 15.33
C HIS A 144 -9.79 39.18 15.35
N TYR A 145 -8.80 38.35 15.07
CA TYR A 145 -8.93 36.90 15.11
C TYR A 145 -7.77 36.32 15.92
N LEU A 146 -8.08 35.54 16.94
CA LEU A 146 -7.10 34.81 17.71
C LEU A 146 -7.58 33.37 17.88
N SER A 147 -6.78 32.41 17.44
CA SER A 147 -7.09 31.00 17.62
C SER A 147 -5.86 30.20 18.02
N THR A 148 -6.09 29.10 18.71
CA THR A 148 -5.08 28.07 18.99
C THR A 148 -5.52 26.78 18.35
N GLN A 149 -4.56 25.95 17.95
CA GLN A 149 -4.80 24.67 17.32
C GLN A 149 -3.83 23.63 17.86
N VAL A 150 -4.36 22.44 18.12
CA VAL A 150 -3.57 21.25 18.46
C VAL A 150 -3.89 20.18 17.43
N THR A 151 -2.87 19.57 16.87
CA THR A 151 -2.99 18.44 15.95
C THR A 151 -2.21 17.26 16.48
N LEU A 152 -2.86 16.12 16.58
CA LEU A 152 -2.26 14.82 16.87
C LEU A 152 -2.35 13.96 15.64
N ALA A 153 -1.26 13.29 15.27
CA ALA A 153 -1.23 12.38 14.15
C ALA A 153 -0.37 11.16 14.48
N GLN A 154 -0.80 10.01 14.01
CA GLN A 154 -0.06 8.76 14.16
C GLN A 154 -0.19 7.89 12.92
N GLN A 155 0.89 7.22 12.57
CA GLN A 155 0.91 6.14 11.58
C GLN A 155 1.33 4.86 12.28
N ILE A 156 0.55 3.81 12.09
CA ILE A 156 0.86 2.44 12.54
C ILE A 156 1.06 1.61 11.27
N ILE A 157 2.19 0.94 11.18
CA ILE A 157 2.56 0.11 10.03
C ILE A 157 2.95 -1.26 10.55
N ASP A 158 2.37 -2.28 9.95
CA ASP A 158 2.68 -3.68 10.17
C ASP A 158 2.91 -4.35 8.82
N TYR A 159 4.09 -4.93 8.61
CA TYR A 159 4.45 -5.67 7.42
C TYR A 159 4.90 -7.08 7.77
N ASP A 160 4.30 -8.05 7.12
CA ASP A 160 4.65 -9.45 7.19
C ASP A 160 5.11 -9.91 5.79
N ASN A 161 6.40 -10.31 5.70
CA ASN A 161 7.00 -10.74 4.45
C ASN A 161 7.22 -12.24 4.49
N PHE A 162 7.00 -12.90 3.38
CA PHE A 162 7.28 -14.33 3.24
C PHE A 162 8.16 -14.61 2.03
N PHE A 163 8.92 -15.68 2.16
CA PHE A 163 9.70 -16.27 1.12
C PHE A 163 9.51 -17.77 1.14
N PHE A 164 9.21 -18.35 -0.01
CA PHE A 164 9.09 -19.79 -0.18
C PHE A 164 9.91 -20.26 -1.37
N ARG A 165 10.74 -21.27 -1.15
CA ARG A 165 11.47 -22.00 -2.20
C ARG A 165 11.20 -23.48 -2.02
N PRO A 166 10.68 -24.19 -3.03
CA PRO A 166 10.51 -25.64 -2.97
C PRO A 166 11.86 -26.36 -2.75
N SER A 167 11.87 -27.44 -1.97
CA SER A 167 13.06 -28.28 -1.76
C SER A 167 13.55 -29.01 -3.03
N THR A 168 12.72 -29.01 -4.07
CA THR A 168 13.04 -29.60 -5.37
C THR A 168 13.70 -28.62 -6.34
N SER A 169 13.68 -27.31 -6.01
CA SER A 169 14.44 -26.32 -6.77
C SER A 169 15.93 -26.47 -6.40
N THR A 170 16.73 -26.71 -7.40
CA THR A 170 18.17 -27.01 -7.23
C THR A 170 19.02 -25.81 -7.53
#